data_eb92334cabaa4ee520c484446add9857
#
_entry.id   eb92334cabaa4ee520c484446add9857
#
_cell.length_a   1.000
_cell.length_b   1.000
_cell.length_c   1.000
_cell.angle_alpha   90.00
_cell.angle_beta   90.00
_cell.angle_gamma   90.00
#
_symmetry.space_group_name_H-M   'P 1'
#
loop_
_entity.id
_entity.type
_entity.pdbx_description
1 polymer ?
#
loop_
_entity_poly.entity_id
_entity_poly.type
_entity_poly.pdbx_seq_one_letter_code
_entity_poly.pdbx_strand_id
1 'polypeptide(L)'
;QIQVLKRSVLELNGQLESLRGEIAKLRGTDEQLTRDLTEVQRRQKDITQGVDDRIRKLEPMKVSVDGREFMADPEEKRQFDDALAVLRGGDFDKAAAAFGTFLRRYPGSGYSDSARFWQGNALYGKREYKEAIVSFRSLVNNAPDHPRAPEALLAVANCQVEAKDTKAARATIGELIKTYPKSEAAQAGRERLAALK
;
A
#
# COMPACT_ATOMS: atom_id res chain seq x y z
N GLN A 1 87.49 23.62 21.20
CA GLN A 1 86.29 24.31 20.81
C GLN A 1 85.77 23.83 19.40
N ILE A 2 86.59 23.82 18.35
CA ILE A 2 86.24 23.41 17.00
C ILE A 2 85.77 21.96 16.92
N GLN A 3 86.34 21.02 17.68
CA GLN A 3 85.90 19.62 17.71
C GLN A 3 84.54 19.43 18.37
N VAL A 4 84.21 20.22 19.41
CA VAL A 4 82.90 20.19 20.07
C VAL A 4 81.84 20.71 19.12
N LEU A 5 82.08 21.82 18.41
CA LEU A 5 81.22 22.37 17.41
C LEU A 5 80.96 21.39 16.25
N LYS A 6 81.92 20.71 15.74
CA LYS A 6 81.81 19.68 14.72
C LYS A 6 80.93 18.52 15.19
N ARG A 7 81.06 18.09 16.43
CA ARG A 7 80.21 17.02 17.01
C ARG A 7 78.77 17.45 17.15
N SER A 8 78.52 18.68 17.64
CA SER A 8 77.17 19.22 17.72
C SER A 8 76.50 19.39 16.36
N VAL A 9 77.21 19.79 15.32
CA VAL A 9 76.68 19.87 13.94
C VAL A 9 76.31 18.48 13.39
N LEU A 10 77.13 17.46 13.65
CA LEU A 10 76.79 16.09 13.26
C LEU A 10 75.52 15.55 13.97
N GLU A 11 75.44 15.85 15.27
CA GLU A 11 74.26 15.45 16.07
C GLU A 11 73.00 16.16 15.62
N LEU A 12 73.06 17.48 15.34
CA LEU A 12 71.90 18.23 14.73
C LEU A 12 71.50 17.72 13.35
N ASN A 13 72.51 17.36 12.51
CA ASN A 13 72.23 16.75 11.23
C ASN A 13 71.49 15.40 11.37
N GLY A 14 71.93 14.58 12.33
CA GLY A 14 71.23 13.31 12.65
C GLY A 14 69.79 13.52 13.13
N GLN A 15 69.56 14.53 13.98
CA GLN A 15 68.25 14.90 14.44
C GLN A 15 67.37 15.42 13.28
N LEU A 16 67.95 16.24 12.37
CA LEU A 16 67.21 16.71 11.16
C LEU A 16 66.78 15.57 10.23
N GLU A 17 67.64 14.59 10.02
CA GLU A 17 67.31 13.42 9.20
C GLU A 17 66.21 12.56 9.87
N SER A 18 66.24 12.38 11.20
CA SER A 18 65.17 11.70 11.95
C SER A 18 63.90 12.42 11.84
N LEU A 19 63.83 13.75 12.04
CA LEU A 19 62.62 14.57 11.90
C LEU A 19 62.05 14.54 10.46
N ARG A 20 62.93 14.57 9.45
CA ARG A 20 62.50 14.42 8.05
C ARG A 20 61.83 13.07 7.82
N GLY A 21 62.36 12.00 8.39
CA GLY A 21 61.77 10.66 8.33
C GLY A 21 60.39 10.58 9.02
N GLU A 22 60.27 11.24 10.19
CA GLU A 22 59.01 11.32 10.91
C GLU A 22 57.94 12.12 10.12
N ILE A 23 58.31 13.26 9.55
CA ILE A 23 57.46 14.07 8.69
C ILE A 23 56.96 13.26 7.46
N ALA A 24 57.89 12.49 6.84
CA ALA A 24 57.50 11.64 5.71
C ALA A 24 56.49 10.55 6.11
N LYS A 25 56.68 9.92 7.27
CA LYS A 25 55.71 8.95 7.82
C LYS A 25 54.38 9.60 8.14
N LEU A 26 54.37 10.76 8.79
CA LEU A 26 53.15 11.50 9.11
C LEU A 26 52.37 11.88 7.86
N ARG A 27 53.04 12.36 6.81
CA ARG A 27 52.38 12.65 5.51
C ARG A 27 51.78 11.42 4.88
N GLY A 28 52.49 10.27 4.88
CA GLY A 28 51.96 9.02 4.38
C GLY A 28 50.73 8.55 5.15
N THR A 29 50.73 8.72 6.49
CA THR A 29 49.59 8.41 7.34
C THR A 29 48.39 9.35 7.06
N ASP A 30 48.66 10.64 6.89
CA ASP A 30 47.62 11.66 6.60
C ASP A 30 46.96 11.40 5.24
N GLU A 31 47.75 11.06 4.23
CA GLU A 31 47.19 10.64 2.92
C GLU A 31 46.34 9.37 3.01
N GLN A 32 46.77 8.39 3.83
CA GLN A 32 46.01 7.18 4.05
C GLN A 32 44.68 7.48 4.76
N LEU A 33 44.73 8.27 5.84
CA LEU A 33 43.52 8.69 6.58
C LEU A 33 42.54 9.47 5.69
N THR A 34 43.05 10.32 4.81
CA THR A 34 42.22 11.07 3.86
C THR A 34 41.51 10.13 2.88
N ARG A 35 42.20 9.10 2.36
CA ARG A 35 41.57 8.06 1.52
C ARG A 35 40.54 7.27 2.28
N ASP A 36 40.86 6.82 3.48
CA ASP A 36 39.94 6.02 4.31
C ASP A 36 38.73 6.83 4.70
N LEU A 37 38.90 8.12 5.06
CA LEU A 37 37.77 9.02 5.35
C LEU A 37 36.84 9.19 4.14
N THR A 38 37.41 9.38 2.96
CA THR A 38 36.63 9.51 1.72
C THR A 38 35.83 8.23 1.43
N GLU A 39 36.45 7.08 1.65
CA GLU A 39 35.76 5.79 1.46
C GLU A 39 34.63 5.59 2.49
N VAL A 40 34.89 5.91 3.77
CA VAL A 40 33.83 5.85 4.82
C VAL A 40 32.68 6.78 4.51
N GLN A 41 32.94 8.01 4.09
CA GLN A 41 31.90 8.97 3.70
C GLN A 41 31.05 8.46 2.52
N ARG A 42 31.69 7.86 1.52
CA ARG A 42 30.98 7.25 0.40
C ARG A 42 30.08 6.11 0.86
N ARG A 43 30.62 5.17 1.65
CA ARG A 43 29.85 4.04 2.20
C ARG A 43 28.68 4.51 3.06
N GLN A 44 28.88 5.53 3.88
CA GLN A 44 27.82 6.11 4.71
C GLN A 44 26.69 6.69 3.84
N LYS A 45 27.05 7.42 2.78
CA LYS A 45 26.07 7.95 1.83
C LYS A 45 25.26 6.84 1.14
N ASP A 46 25.96 5.79 0.67
CA ASP A 46 25.32 4.65 0.00
C ASP A 46 24.37 3.91 0.94
N ILE A 47 24.77 3.71 2.21
CA ILE A 47 23.92 3.10 3.24
C ILE A 47 22.69 3.97 3.52
N THR A 48 22.88 5.28 3.73
CA THR A 48 21.78 6.21 4.02
C THR A 48 20.77 6.20 2.86
N GLN A 49 21.24 6.31 1.64
CA GLN A 49 20.40 6.28 0.46
C GLN A 49 19.65 4.93 0.32
N GLY A 50 20.32 3.82 0.56
CA GLY A 50 19.69 2.50 0.53
C GLY A 50 18.63 2.31 1.63
N VAL A 51 18.84 2.90 2.81
CA VAL A 51 17.86 2.92 3.90
C VAL A 51 16.66 3.79 3.54
N ASP A 52 16.89 5.00 3.03
CA ASP A 52 15.82 5.91 2.60
C ASP A 52 14.95 5.29 1.50
N ASP A 53 15.56 4.64 0.51
CA ASP A 53 14.83 3.94 -0.56
C ASP A 53 13.98 2.77 -0.04
N ARG A 54 14.44 2.10 1.03
CA ARG A 54 13.67 1.03 1.68
C ARG A 54 12.52 1.58 2.52
N ILE A 55 12.76 2.67 3.24
CA ILE A 55 11.74 3.36 4.04
C ILE A 55 10.62 3.87 3.13
N ARG A 56 10.96 4.57 2.03
CA ARG A 56 9.96 5.06 1.06
C ARG A 56 9.03 3.98 0.53
N LYS A 57 9.52 2.75 0.40
CA LYS A 57 8.69 1.60 -0.04
C LYS A 57 7.72 1.11 1.03
N LEU A 58 7.89 1.51 2.27
CA LEU A 58 7.07 1.13 3.42
C LEU A 58 6.18 2.29 3.90
N GLU A 59 6.46 3.52 3.46
CA GLU A 59 5.67 4.69 3.85
C GLU A 59 4.27 4.64 3.23
N PRO A 60 3.24 4.99 4.02
CA PRO A 60 1.89 5.12 3.50
C PRO A 60 1.84 6.11 2.35
N MET A 61 1.13 5.75 1.29
CA MET A 61 0.96 6.57 0.10
C MET A 61 -0.48 7.06 -0.05
N LYS A 62 -0.65 8.22 -0.64
CA LYS A 62 -1.97 8.72 -0.99
C LYS A 62 -2.53 7.92 -2.16
N VAL A 63 -3.70 7.35 -1.97
CA VAL A 63 -4.41 6.55 -2.97
C VAL A 63 -5.82 7.08 -3.18
N SER A 64 -6.39 6.81 -4.35
CA SER A 64 -7.78 7.13 -4.68
C SER A 64 -8.50 5.89 -5.18
N VAL A 65 -9.62 5.55 -4.54
CA VAL A 65 -10.49 4.43 -4.92
C VAL A 65 -11.93 4.89 -4.84
N ASP A 66 -12.71 4.61 -5.88
CA ASP A 66 -14.13 4.97 -5.97
C ASP A 66 -14.40 6.46 -5.67
N GLY A 67 -13.45 7.35 -6.05
CA GLY A 67 -13.54 8.80 -5.82
C GLY A 67 -13.22 9.26 -4.40
N ARG A 68 -12.77 8.38 -3.53
CA ARG A 68 -12.31 8.67 -2.16
C ARG A 68 -10.78 8.63 -2.09
N GLU A 69 -10.18 9.65 -1.46
CA GLU A 69 -8.74 9.72 -1.23
C GLU A 69 -8.42 9.37 0.23
N PHE A 70 -7.41 8.54 0.43
CA PHE A 70 -6.92 8.17 1.76
C PHE A 70 -5.46 7.76 1.72
N MET A 71 -4.84 7.63 2.90
CA MET A 71 -3.50 7.09 3.04
C MET A 71 -3.60 5.57 3.22
N ALA A 72 -2.80 4.82 2.47
CA ALA A 72 -2.74 3.36 2.59
C ALA A 72 -1.30 2.87 2.58
N ASP A 73 -1.04 1.83 3.35
CA ASP A 73 0.24 1.14 3.30
C ASP A 73 0.42 0.46 1.93
N PRO A 74 1.63 0.44 1.37
CA PRO A 74 1.90 -0.22 0.10
C PRO A 74 1.46 -1.69 0.06
N GLU A 75 1.53 -2.38 1.20
CA GLU A 75 1.10 -3.77 1.32
C GLU A 75 -0.43 -3.91 1.29
N GLU A 76 -1.18 -2.99 1.91
CA GLU A 76 -2.64 -2.93 1.78
C GLU A 76 -3.05 -2.74 0.31
N LYS A 77 -2.43 -1.75 -0.34
CA LYS A 77 -2.67 -1.50 -1.76
C LYS A 77 -2.40 -2.73 -2.61
N ARG A 78 -1.25 -3.38 -2.40
CA ARG A 78 -0.86 -4.57 -3.15
C ARG A 78 -1.88 -5.70 -2.98
N GLN A 79 -2.27 -6.01 -1.74
CA GLN A 79 -3.22 -7.09 -1.47
C GLN A 79 -4.61 -6.80 -2.05
N PHE A 80 -5.05 -5.54 -2.01
CA PHE A 80 -6.32 -5.15 -2.64
C PHE A 80 -6.25 -5.29 -4.16
N ASP A 81 -5.18 -4.81 -4.80
CA ASP A 81 -4.98 -4.88 -6.25
C ASP A 81 -4.85 -6.35 -6.73
N ASP A 82 -4.13 -7.18 -5.98
CA ASP A 82 -4.00 -8.63 -6.25
C ASP A 82 -5.38 -9.32 -6.21
N ALA A 83 -6.20 -9.02 -5.19
CA ALA A 83 -7.54 -9.57 -5.10
C ALA A 83 -8.44 -9.14 -6.27
N LEU A 84 -8.33 -7.87 -6.71
CA LEU A 84 -9.02 -7.37 -7.90
C LEU A 84 -8.55 -8.06 -9.18
N ALA A 85 -7.25 -8.31 -9.32
CA ALA A 85 -6.70 -9.02 -10.47
C ALA A 85 -7.23 -10.45 -10.56
N VAL A 86 -7.31 -11.17 -9.44
CA VAL A 86 -7.91 -12.51 -9.34
C VAL A 86 -9.38 -12.48 -9.75
N LEU A 87 -10.16 -11.49 -9.27
CA LEU A 87 -11.56 -11.32 -9.64
C LEU A 87 -11.73 -11.09 -11.14
N ARG A 88 -10.93 -10.21 -11.73
CA ARG A 88 -10.95 -9.92 -13.17
C ARG A 88 -10.55 -11.14 -14.01
N GLY A 89 -9.72 -12.00 -13.45
CA GLY A 89 -9.36 -13.29 -14.05
C GLY A 89 -10.48 -14.34 -14.00
N GLY A 90 -11.60 -14.04 -13.33
CA GLY A 90 -12.76 -14.93 -13.23
C GLY A 90 -12.61 -16.04 -12.17
N ASP A 91 -11.56 -16.04 -11.36
CA ASP A 91 -11.42 -16.98 -10.24
C ASP A 91 -12.16 -16.46 -9.01
N PHE A 92 -13.50 -16.63 -9.05
CA PHE A 92 -14.37 -16.10 -8.01
C PHE A 92 -14.12 -16.71 -6.63
N ASP A 93 -13.71 -17.97 -6.56
CA ASP A 93 -13.38 -18.64 -5.30
C ASP A 93 -12.19 -17.98 -4.61
N LYS A 94 -11.08 -17.83 -5.34
CA LYS A 94 -9.89 -17.18 -4.80
C LYS A 94 -10.12 -15.70 -4.53
N ALA A 95 -10.87 -15.01 -5.38
CA ALA A 95 -11.18 -13.60 -5.18
C ALA A 95 -11.99 -13.37 -3.90
N ALA A 96 -13.05 -14.15 -3.66
CA ALA A 96 -13.85 -14.06 -2.44
C ALA A 96 -13.00 -14.32 -1.18
N ALA A 97 -12.13 -15.34 -1.22
CA ALA A 97 -11.22 -15.66 -0.13
C ALA A 97 -10.17 -14.55 0.10
N ALA A 98 -9.61 -13.98 -0.97
CA ALA A 98 -8.61 -12.91 -0.90
C ALA A 98 -9.21 -11.63 -0.28
N PHE A 99 -10.38 -11.17 -0.74
CA PHE A 99 -11.07 -10.04 -0.13
C PHE A 99 -11.48 -10.31 1.31
N GLY A 100 -11.93 -11.53 1.64
CA GLY A 100 -12.23 -11.91 3.02
C GLY A 100 -11.01 -11.87 3.92
N THR A 101 -9.86 -12.27 3.43
CA THR A 101 -8.58 -12.18 4.15
C THR A 101 -8.14 -10.73 4.32
N PHE A 102 -8.26 -9.91 3.28
CA PHE A 102 -7.99 -8.49 3.32
C PHE A 102 -8.83 -7.78 4.40
N LEU A 103 -10.14 -7.98 4.41
CA LEU A 103 -11.05 -7.37 5.38
C LEU A 103 -10.77 -7.76 6.83
N ARG A 104 -10.29 -8.98 7.07
CA ARG A 104 -9.86 -9.42 8.42
C ARG A 104 -8.54 -8.79 8.83
N ARG A 105 -7.60 -8.65 7.89
CA ARG A 105 -6.26 -8.11 8.18
C ARG A 105 -6.27 -6.60 8.35
N TYR A 106 -7.10 -5.90 7.58
CA TYR A 106 -7.16 -4.44 7.52
C TYR A 106 -8.58 -3.89 7.74
N PRO A 107 -9.18 -4.12 8.91
CA PRO A 107 -10.58 -3.75 9.16
C PRO A 107 -10.84 -2.24 9.11
N GLY A 108 -9.81 -1.42 9.37
CA GLY A 108 -9.85 0.05 9.33
C GLY A 108 -9.30 0.66 8.04
N SER A 109 -8.97 -0.14 7.04
CA SER A 109 -8.45 0.36 5.76
C SER A 109 -9.47 1.18 5.00
N GLY A 110 -9.01 2.24 4.32
CA GLY A 110 -9.83 2.99 3.38
C GLY A 110 -10.33 2.16 2.18
N TYR A 111 -9.72 1.01 1.91
CA TYR A 111 -10.19 0.04 0.93
C TYR A 111 -11.35 -0.83 1.41
N SER A 112 -11.66 -0.87 2.72
CA SER A 112 -12.57 -1.86 3.30
C SER A 112 -13.95 -1.86 2.66
N ASP A 113 -14.49 -0.68 2.36
CA ASP A 113 -15.82 -0.56 1.75
C ASP A 113 -15.81 -1.07 0.31
N SER A 114 -14.83 -0.69 -0.49
CA SER A 114 -14.64 -1.22 -1.85
C SER A 114 -14.35 -2.72 -1.83
N ALA A 115 -13.58 -3.21 -0.84
CA ALA A 115 -13.32 -4.64 -0.69
C ALA A 115 -14.59 -5.45 -0.40
N ARG A 116 -15.51 -4.93 0.42
CA ARG A 116 -16.84 -5.55 0.64
C ARG A 116 -17.65 -5.62 -0.64
N PHE A 117 -17.64 -4.55 -1.44
CA PHE A 117 -18.32 -4.54 -2.72
C PHE A 117 -17.78 -5.63 -3.66
N TRP A 118 -16.46 -5.70 -3.82
CA TRP A 118 -15.84 -6.68 -4.72
C TRP A 118 -15.91 -8.11 -4.18
N GLN A 119 -15.89 -8.29 -2.85
CA GLN A 119 -16.18 -9.59 -2.24
C GLN A 119 -17.62 -10.05 -2.58
N GLY A 120 -18.59 -9.14 -2.46
CA GLY A 120 -19.97 -9.42 -2.85
C GLY A 120 -20.08 -9.85 -4.31
N ASN A 121 -19.36 -9.19 -5.22
CA ASN A 121 -19.34 -9.58 -6.64
C ASN A 121 -18.71 -10.96 -6.87
N ALA A 122 -17.61 -11.27 -6.16
CA ALA A 122 -16.99 -12.59 -6.23
C ALA A 122 -17.97 -13.69 -5.73
N LEU A 123 -18.60 -13.46 -4.60
CA LEU A 123 -19.61 -14.37 -4.04
C LEU A 123 -20.82 -14.55 -4.95
N TYR A 124 -21.27 -13.47 -5.61
CA TYR A 124 -22.31 -13.54 -6.63
C TYR A 124 -21.91 -14.44 -7.81
N GLY A 125 -20.67 -14.28 -8.29
CA GLY A 125 -20.11 -15.13 -9.36
C GLY A 125 -20.06 -16.61 -8.98
N LYS A 126 -19.83 -16.92 -7.69
CA LYS A 126 -19.88 -18.27 -7.12
C LYS A 126 -21.32 -18.78 -6.92
N ARG A 127 -22.33 -17.95 -7.12
CA ARG A 127 -23.76 -18.20 -6.79
C ARG A 127 -24.01 -18.37 -5.28
N GLU A 128 -23.13 -17.89 -4.44
CA GLU A 128 -23.28 -17.80 -2.98
C GLU A 128 -24.06 -16.52 -2.65
N TYR A 129 -25.35 -16.50 -3.05
CA TYR A 129 -26.15 -15.27 -3.02
C TYR A 129 -26.42 -14.76 -1.62
N LYS A 130 -26.53 -15.63 -0.60
CA LYS A 130 -26.76 -15.22 0.78
C LYS A 130 -25.55 -14.46 1.34
N GLU A 131 -24.37 -14.99 1.12
CA GLU A 131 -23.09 -14.41 1.53
C GLU A 131 -22.82 -13.11 0.77
N ALA A 132 -23.11 -13.07 -0.53
CA ALA A 132 -23.03 -11.86 -1.34
C ALA A 132 -23.91 -10.73 -0.79
N ILE A 133 -25.17 -11.04 -0.42
CA ILE A 133 -26.10 -10.09 0.21
C ILE A 133 -25.49 -9.52 1.49
N VAL A 134 -24.89 -10.36 2.35
CA VAL A 134 -24.24 -9.92 3.60
C VAL A 134 -23.13 -8.92 3.29
N SER A 135 -22.26 -9.22 2.31
CA SER A 135 -21.15 -8.37 1.92
C SER A 135 -21.62 -7.01 1.40
N PHE A 136 -22.56 -7.00 0.45
CA PHE A 136 -23.13 -5.76 -0.09
C PHE A 136 -23.89 -4.94 0.96
N ARG A 137 -24.71 -5.57 1.81
CA ARG A 137 -25.41 -4.89 2.90
C ARG A 137 -24.43 -4.29 3.92
N SER A 138 -23.33 -4.98 4.21
CA SER A 138 -22.30 -4.46 5.10
C SER A 138 -21.71 -3.15 4.57
N LEU A 139 -21.45 -3.04 3.26
CA LEU A 139 -21.03 -1.78 2.65
C LEU A 139 -22.09 -0.68 2.86
N VAL A 140 -23.35 -0.95 2.48
CA VAL A 140 -24.42 0.06 2.55
C VAL A 140 -24.66 0.56 3.97
N ASN A 141 -24.60 -0.33 4.95
CA ASN A 141 -24.84 0.00 6.36
C ASN A 141 -23.67 0.79 6.97
N ASN A 142 -22.43 0.46 6.61
CA ASN A 142 -21.24 1.09 7.18
C ASN A 142 -20.90 2.41 6.48
N ALA A 143 -21.19 2.52 5.19
CA ALA A 143 -20.86 3.67 4.36
C ALA A 143 -21.98 3.99 3.37
N PRO A 144 -23.14 4.49 3.84
CA PRO A 144 -24.28 4.80 2.97
C PRO A 144 -23.96 5.88 1.91
N ASP A 145 -23.00 6.75 2.19
CA ASP A 145 -22.53 7.79 1.27
C ASP A 145 -21.42 7.31 0.32
N HIS A 146 -21.10 6.03 0.33
CA HIS A 146 -20.10 5.49 -0.59
C HIS A 146 -20.64 5.51 -2.02
N PRO A 147 -19.83 5.91 -3.05
CA PRO A 147 -20.28 5.97 -4.43
C PRO A 147 -20.86 4.67 -4.96
N ARG A 148 -20.42 3.53 -4.44
CA ARG A 148 -20.93 2.20 -4.79
C ARG A 148 -22.11 1.72 -3.95
N ALA A 149 -22.59 2.47 -2.95
CA ALA A 149 -23.69 2.03 -2.11
C ALA A 149 -24.99 1.79 -2.90
N PRO A 150 -25.38 2.66 -3.86
CA PRO A 150 -26.54 2.40 -4.72
C PRO A 150 -26.39 1.14 -5.57
N GLU A 151 -25.18 0.92 -6.14
CA GLU A 151 -24.87 -0.26 -6.94
C GLU A 151 -24.92 -1.55 -6.08
N ALA A 152 -24.39 -1.47 -4.84
CA ALA A 152 -24.45 -2.57 -3.89
C ALA A 152 -25.89 -2.97 -3.54
N LEU A 153 -26.82 -2.00 -3.34
CA LEU A 153 -28.24 -2.31 -3.12
C LEU A 153 -28.89 -2.96 -4.34
N LEU A 154 -28.56 -2.52 -5.54
CA LEU A 154 -29.02 -3.17 -6.75
C LEU A 154 -28.50 -4.60 -6.86
N ALA A 155 -27.24 -4.82 -6.50
CA ALA A 155 -26.63 -6.15 -6.46
C ALA A 155 -27.29 -7.06 -5.41
N VAL A 156 -27.70 -6.53 -4.24
CA VAL A 156 -28.51 -7.26 -3.26
C VAL A 156 -29.83 -7.74 -3.89
N ALA A 157 -30.54 -6.83 -4.57
CA ALA A 157 -31.79 -7.20 -5.24
C ALA A 157 -31.59 -8.27 -6.32
N ASN A 158 -30.48 -8.18 -7.08
CA ASN A 158 -30.12 -9.19 -8.06
C ASN A 158 -29.87 -10.56 -7.41
N CYS A 159 -29.11 -10.60 -6.30
CA CYS A 159 -28.90 -11.83 -5.53
C CYS A 159 -30.24 -12.45 -5.07
N GLN A 160 -31.19 -11.61 -4.60
CA GLN A 160 -32.48 -12.06 -4.13
C GLN A 160 -33.31 -12.63 -5.28
N VAL A 161 -33.26 -12.02 -6.47
CA VAL A 161 -33.95 -12.57 -7.68
C VAL A 161 -33.37 -13.94 -8.05
N GLU A 162 -32.05 -14.07 -8.09
CA GLU A 162 -31.37 -15.35 -8.37
C GLU A 162 -31.70 -16.43 -7.32
N ALA A 163 -31.84 -16.00 -6.05
CA ALA A 163 -32.30 -16.84 -4.96
C ALA A 163 -33.81 -17.15 -4.98
N LYS A 164 -34.56 -16.65 -6.01
CA LYS A 164 -36.02 -16.77 -6.16
C LYS A 164 -36.83 -16.10 -5.06
N ASP A 165 -36.27 -15.15 -4.32
CA ASP A 165 -36.94 -14.33 -3.32
C ASP A 165 -37.38 -12.99 -3.96
N THR A 166 -38.40 -13.06 -4.82
CA THR A 166 -38.94 -11.90 -5.52
C THR A 166 -39.50 -10.86 -4.55
N LYS A 167 -40.07 -11.30 -3.42
CA LYS A 167 -40.63 -10.38 -2.40
C LYS A 167 -39.52 -9.53 -1.78
N ALA A 168 -38.42 -10.13 -1.36
CA ALA A 168 -37.27 -9.39 -0.82
C ALA A 168 -36.63 -8.48 -1.89
N ALA A 169 -36.51 -8.96 -3.13
CA ALA A 169 -35.96 -8.16 -4.24
C ALA A 169 -36.78 -6.88 -4.48
N ARG A 170 -38.11 -6.97 -4.52
CA ARG A 170 -38.98 -5.81 -4.66
C ARG A 170 -38.83 -4.82 -3.51
N ALA A 171 -38.72 -5.31 -2.27
CA ALA A 171 -38.49 -4.47 -1.10
C ALA A 171 -37.14 -3.74 -1.17
N THR A 172 -36.07 -4.45 -1.55
CA THR A 172 -34.71 -3.87 -1.70
C THR A 172 -34.65 -2.83 -2.83
N ILE A 173 -35.33 -3.07 -3.95
CA ILE A 173 -35.41 -2.08 -5.03
C ILE A 173 -36.17 -0.84 -4.55
N GLY A 174 -37.27 -1.02 -3.79
CA GLY A 174 -37.98 0.10 -3.17
C GLY A 174 -37.09 0.95 -2.25
N GLU A 175 -36.31 0.29 -1.43
CA GLU A 175 -35.28 0.93 -0.57
C GLU A 175 -34.27 1.72 -1.42
N LEU A 176 -33.70 1.11 -2.47
CA LEU A 176 -32.75 1.75 -3.39
C LEU A 176 -33.32 3.04 -4.00
N ILE A 177 -34.54 2.97 -4.55
CA ILE A 177 -35.19 4.12 -5.20
C ILE A 177 -35.47 5.23 -4.19
N LYS A 178 -35.83 4.88 -2.95
CA LYS A 178 -36.11 5.84 -1.89
C LYS A 178 -34.85 6.51 -1.37
N THR A 179 -33.78 5.74 -1.17
CA THR A 179 -32.53 6.23 -0.54
C THR A 179 -31.64 6.95 -1.55
N TYR A 180 -31.58 6.45 -2.79
CA TYR A 180 -30.69 6.98 -3.84
C TYR A 180 -31.45 7.33 -5.14
N PRO A 181 -32.48 8.19 -5.10
CA PRO A 181 -33.41 8.40 -6.19
C PRO A 181 -32.80 8.87 -7.52
N LYS A 182 -31.63 9.54 -7.45
CA LYS A 182 -30.93 10.12 -8.60
C LYS A 182 -29.82 9.22 -9.15
N SER A 183 -29.55 8.05 -8.55
CA SER A 183 -28.49 7.16 -9.00
C SER A 183 -28.89 6.37 -10.25
N GLU A 184 -27.92 6.02 -11.08
CA GLU A 184 -28.13 5.11 -12.21
C GLU A 184 -28.66 3.74 -11.76
N ALA A 185 -28.17 3.26 -10.62
CA ALA A 185 -28.66 2.03 -10.00
C ALA A 185 -30.16 2.09 -9.67
N ALA A 186 -30.67 3.24 -9.22
CA ALA A 186 -32.10 3.40 -8.97
C ALA A 186 -32.93 3.39 -10.26
N GLN A 187 -32.41 3.92 -11.36
CA GLN A 187 -33.06 3.83 -12.67
C GLN A 187 -33.13 2.37 -13.13
N ALA A 188 -32.02 1.64 -13.11
CA ALA A 188 -31.96 0.22 -13.42
C ALA A 188 -32.89 -0.59 -12.50
N GLY A 189 -33.01 -0.22 -11.23
CA GLY A 189 -33.91 -0.79 -10.25
C GLY A 189 -35.38 -0.61 -10.65
N ARG A 190 -35.82 0.56 -11.13
CA ARG A 190 -37.19 0.81 -11.61
C ARG A 190 -37.55 -0.10 -12.79
N GLU A 191 -36.64 -0.22 -13.75
CA GLU A 191 -36.83 -1.09 -14.92
C GLU A 191 -36.97 -2.55 -14.48
N ARG A 192 -36.10 -3.00 -13.57
CA ARG A 192 -36.14 -4.36 -13.05
C ARG A 192 -37.43 -4.63 -12.24
N LEU A 193 -37.85 -3.64 -11.43
CA LEU A 193 -39.12 -3.76 -10.66
C LEU A 193 -40.34 -3.96 -11.56
N ALA A 194 -40.37 -3.30 -12.71
CA ALA A 194 -41.44 -3.46 -13.71
C ALA A 194 -41.43 -4.86 -14.35
N ALA A 195 -40.27 -5.47 -14.50
CA ALA A 195 -40.09 -6.81 -15.06
C ALA A 195 -40.37 -7.94 -14.05
N LEU A 196 -40.28 -7.65 -12.75
CA LEU A 196 -40.59 -8.63 -11.69
C LEU A 196 -42.10 -8.74 -11.51
N LYS A 197 -42.67 -9.82 -12.07
CA LYS A 197 -44.08 -10.18 -11.90
C LYS A 197 -44.34 -10.78 -10.52
#